data_31730f0551eaf30ca74e6d2eb44f0b3b
#
_entry.id   31730f0551eaf30ca74e6d2eb44f0b3b
#
_cell.length_a   1.000
_cell.length_b   1.000
_cell.length_c   1.000
_cell.angle_alpha   90.00
_cell.angle_beta   90.00
_cell.angle_gamma   90.00
#
_symmetry.space_group_name_H-M   'P 1'
#
loop_
_entity.id
_entity.type
_entity.pdbx_description
1 polymer ?
#
loop_
_entity_poly.entity_id
_entity_poly.type
_entity_poly.pdbx_seq_one_letter_code
_entity_poly.pdbx_strand_id
1 'polypeptide(L)'
;MSLSQDLYLGNDDPLYNIGVVTRMTNISTATLRAWERRYSFPLAKRTAGGHRLYSERDILRLQWVKQRVDEGMQTAQAINALRHQEKSGRLAFVPESIAEKPTQSSDLPALQVYQRRLFNALIRLDLQEADQVLGEALVIASPDDFILDVIAPVMTQVGEAWESQQINIANEHHSTNYLRQRLLMWMLSGPPPRQVPPIVLACAPDEWHEGSLLILGALLRRRRWPVAYLGQAVPLPDLATFVREIKPSAIVFVSMLEETAAALVEWPQYLPEVAVSGWPPVGYGGRIFSTSPEWRLRMMGSYLGSDFRQGIENIEHLIIQPKDR
;
A
#
# COMPACT_ATOMS: atom_id res chain seq x y z
N MET A 1 -24.58 -15.36 -6.68
CA MET A 1 -24.76 -14.38 -5.58
C MET A 1 -23.44 -13.66 -5.43
N SER A 2 -23.48 -12.45 -5.62
CA SER A 2 -22.57 -11.49 -6.23
C SER A 2 -21.51 -11.00 -5.24
N LEU A 3 -20.25 -11.42 -5.43
CA LEU A 3 -19.06 -10.90 -4.72
C LEU A 3 -18.65 -9.48 -5.20
N SER A 4 -19.36 -8.92 -6.17
CA SER A 4 -19.02 -7.65 -6.81
C SER A 4 -19.67 -6.41 -6.17
N GLN A 5 -20.59 -6.56 -5.21
CA GLN A 5 -21.25 -5.44 -4.54
C GLN A 5 -20.54 -4.95 -3.26
N ASP A 6 -19.72 -5.79 -2.63
CA ASP A 6 -19.04 -5.45 -1.39
C ASP A 6 -17.76 -4.61 -1.61
N LEU A 7 -17.21 -4.60 -2.82
CA LEU A 7 -16.00 -3.85 -3.19
C LEU A 7 -16.24 -2.32 -3.28
N TYR A 8 -17.48 -1.89 -3.52
CA TYR A 8 -17.82 -0.46 -3.65
C TYR A 8 -18.19 0.24 -2.33
N LEU A 9 -18.29 -0.49 -1.23
CA LEU A 9 -18.78 0.04 0.05
C LEU A 9 -17.70 0.22 1.12
N GLY A 10 -16.43 -0.05 0.82
CA GLY A 10 -15.36 -0.08 1.82
C GLY A 10 -15.47 -1.28 2.78
N ASN A 11 -14.36 -1.66 3.40
CA ASN A 11 -14.34 -2.74 4.37
C ASN A 11 -15.05 -2.29 5.67
N ASP A 12 -15.92 -3.15 6.24
CA ASP A 12 -16.62 -2.91 7.52
C ASP A 12 -15.77 -3.23 8.77
N ASP A 13 -14.51 -3.66 8.61
CA ASP A 13 -13.61 -3.92 9.72
C ASP A 13 -13.20 -2.62 10.44
N PRO A 14 -13.40 -2.51 11.75
CA PRO A 14 -13.12 -1.29 12.52
C PRO A 14 -11.64 -1.15 12.80
N LEU A 15 -10.92 -0.43 11.95
CA LEU A 15 -9.45 -0.34 11.94
C LEU A 15 -8.90 1.01 12.39
N TYR A 16 -9.67 2.09 12.24
CA TYR A 16 -9.18 3.45 12.36
C TYR A 16 -9.60 4.09 13.69
N ASN A 17 -8.63 4.62 14.44
CA ASN A 17 -8.95 5.41 15.63
C ASN A 17 -9.46 6.82 15.25
N ILE A 18 -10.10 7.51 16.21
CA ILE A 18 -10.72 8.81 15.97
C ILE A 18 -9.73 9.87 15.45
N GLY A 19 -8.45 9.82 15.85
CA GLY A 19 -7.43 10.76 15.37
C GLY A 19 -7.10 10.57 13.90
N VAL A 20 -7.09 9.32 13.40
CA VAL A 20 -6.92 9.01 11.98
C VAL A 20 -8.13 9.49 11.19
N VAL A 21 -9.34 9.17 11.66
CA VAL A 21 -10.58 9.59 11.01
C VAL A 21 -10.68 11.12 10.92
N THR A 22 -10.32 11.84 11.97
CA THR A 22 -10.29 13.31 11.96
C THR A 22 -9.39 13.85 10.86
N ARG A 23 -8.21 13.26 10.67
CA ARG A 23 -7.29 13.68 9.59
C ARG A 23 -7.81 13.34 8.21
N MET A 24 -8.40 12.13 8.04
CA MET A 24 -8.89 11.66 6.75
C MET A 24 -10.17 12.36 6.27
N THR A 25 -11.00 12.83 7.19
CA THR A 25 -12.31 13.43 6.88
C THR A 25 -12.34 14.95 7.06
N ASN A 26 -11.29 15.53 7.62
CA ASN A 26 -11.24 16.92 8.05
C ASN A 26 -12.44 17.31 8.95
N ILE A 27 -12.94 16.36 9.75
CA ILE A 27 -14.01 16.57 10.73
C ILE A 27 -13.37 16.54 12.11
N SER A 28 -13.60 17.57 12.93
CA SER A 28 -13.03 17.63 14.28
C SER A 28 -13.51 16.47 15.16
N THR A 29 -12.68 16.05 16.12
CA THR A 29 -13.04 15.02 17.11
C THR A 29 -14.31 15.40 17.87
N ALA A 30 -14.51 16.69 18.18
CA ALA A 30 -15.70 17.20 18.84
C ALA A 30 -16.95 17.01 17.97
N THR A 31 -16.85 17.33 16.68
CA THR A 31 -17.92 17.15 15.69
C THR A 31 -18.28 15.67 15.52
N LEU A 32 -17.29 14.78 15.38
CA LEU A 32 -17.52 13.33 15.27
C LEU A 32 -18.28 12.78 16.49
N ARG A 33 -17.87 13.17 17.70
CA ARG A 33 -18.54 12.78 18.94
C ARG A 33 -19.96 13.37 19.04
N ALA A 34 -20.16 14.59 18.54
CA ALA A 34 -21.48 15.21 18.50
C ALA A 34 -22.42 14.49 17.52
N TRP A 35 -21.94 14.12 16.34
CA TRP A 35 -22.70 13.37 15.34
C TRP A 35 -23.05 11.96 15.84
N GLU A 36 -22.08 11.26 16.43
CA GLU A 36 -22.33 9.95 17.05
C GLU A 36 -23.45 10.01 18.11
N ARG A 37 -23.35 10.98 19.03
CA ARG A 37 -24.32 11.13 20.13
C ARG A 37 -25.71 11.59 19.64
N ARG A 38 -25.76 12.51 18.66
CA ARG A 38 -26.98 13.20 18.26
C ARG A 38 -27.73 12.47 17.15
N TYR A 39 -26.99 11.80 16.27
CA TYR A 39 -27.54 11.18 15.08
C TYR A 39 -27.25 9.68 15.01
N SER A 40 -26.55 9.11 16.00
CA SER A 40 -26.02 7.73 15.94
C SER A 40 -25.28 7.46 14.63
N PHE A 41 -24.36 8.40 14.29
CA PHE A 41 -23.60 8.38 13.05
C PHE A 41 -22.21 9.00 13.24
N PRO A 42 -21.12 8.28 12.83
CA PRO A 42 -21.09 6.86 12.48
C PRO A 42 -21.29 5.97 13.71
N LEU A 43 -21.55 4.68 13.52
CA LEU A 43 -21.64 3.68 14.60
C LEU A 43 -20.26 3.10 14.89
N ALA A 44 -19.41 3.85 15.62
CA ALA A 44 -18.08 3.38 15.97
C ALA A 44 -18.14 2.11 16.82
N LYS A 45 -17.36 1.09 16.46
CA LYS A 45 -17.10 -0.06 17.34
C LYS A 45 -16.10 0.35 18.41
N ARG A 46 -16.05 -0.38 19.54
CA ARG A 46 -15.14 -0.07 20.64
C ARG A 46 -14.22 -1.25 20.91
N THR A 47 -12.96 -0.95 21.19
CA THR A 47 -12.01 -1.94 21.71
C THR A 47 -12.38 -2.37 23.12
N ALA A 48 -11.77 -3.46 23.63
CA ALA A 48 -11.89 -3.86 25.02
C ALA A 48 -11.49 -2.74 26.02
N GLY A 49 -10.61 -1.82 25.62
CA GLY A 49 -10.21 -0.64 26.38
C GLY A 49 -11.13 0.59 26.20
N GLY A 50 -12.29 0.44 25.55
CA GLY A 50 -13.28 1.52 25.38
C GLY A 50 -12.97 2.54 24.27
N HIS A 51 -11.86 2.40 23.54
CA HIS A 51 -11.48 3.29 22.44
C HIS A 51 -12.33 3.04 21.18
N ARG A 52 -12.73 4.14 20.52
CA ARG A 52 -13.50 4.11 19.28
C ARG A 52 -12.65 3.65 18.11
N LEU A 53 -13.20 2.72 17.32
CA LEU A 53 -12.66 2.29 16.05
C LEU A 53 -13.73 2.44 14.95
N TYR A 54 -13.28 2.87 13.80
CA TYR A 54 -14.08 3.13 12.62
C TYR A 54 -13.59 2.25 11.46
N SER A 55 -14.51 1.85 10.60
CA SER A 55 -14.20 1.12 9.38
C SER A 55 -13.85 2.08 8.24
N GLU A 56 -13.33 1.54 7.15
CA GLU A 56 -13.13 2.28 5.90
C GLU A 56 -14.47 2.81 5.36
N ARG A 57 -15.49 1.99 5.46
CA ARG A 57 -16.87 2.37 5.13
C ARG A 57 -17.36 3.56 5.96
N ASP A 58 -17.06 3.60 7.25
CA ASP A 58 -17.42 4.74 8.09
C ASP A 58 -16.73 6.02 7.63
N ILE A 59 -15.48 5.94 7.19
CA ILE A 59 -14.72 7.09 6.66
C ILE A 59 -15.38 7.63 5.38
N LEU A 60 -15.70 6.77 4.42
CA LEU A 60 -16.38 7.16 3.18
C LEU A 60 -17.74 7.81 3.46
N ARG A 61 -18.52 7.24 4.37
CA ARG A 61 -19.80 7.79 4.81
C ARG A 61 -19.67 9.16 5.45
N LEU A 62 -18.64 9.35 6.29
CA LEU A 62 -18.33 10.62 6.91
C LEU A 62 -17.92 11.69 5.91
N GLN A 63 -17.09 11.34 4.93
CA GLN A 63 -16.67 12.24 3.84
C GLN A 63 -17.86 12.69 3.00
N TRP A 64 -18.75 11.77 2.63
CA TRP A 64 -19.96 12.10 1.89
C TRP A 64 -20.86 13.08 2.65
N VAL A 65 -21.11 12.83 3.94
CA VAL A 65 -21.92 13.74 4.77
C VAL A 65 -21.23 15.09 4.92
N LYS A 66 -19.91 15.11 5.14
CA LYS A 66 -19.10 16.34 5.26
C LYS A 66 -19.23 17.19 4.00
N GLN A 67 -19.06 16.58 2.83
CA GLN A 67 -19.19 17.27 1.55
C GLN A 67 -20.56 17.94 1.40
N ARG A 68 -21.65 17.23 1.69
CA ARG A 68 -23.01 17.79 1.62
C ARG A 68 -23.25 18.92 2.62
N VAL A 69 -22.64 18.83 3.81
CA VAL A 69 -22.69 19.90 4.80
C VAL A 69 -21.90 21.12 4.34
N ASP A 70 -20.75 20.93 3.71
CA ASP A 70 -19.94 22.02 3.14
C ASP A 70 -20.65 22.70 1.95
N GLU A 71 -21.46 21.94 1.20
CA GLU A 71 -22.36 22.44 0.14
C GLU A 71 -23.61 23.17 0.71
N GLY A 72 -23.73 23.28 2.05
CA GLY A 72 -24.81 24.04 2.71
C GLY A 72 -25.98 23.18 3.20
N MET A 73 -25.94 21.84 3.09
CA MET A 73 -26.99 20.97 3.59
C MET A 73 -26.90 20.86 5.13
N GLN A 74 -28.05 20.84 5.82
CA GLN A 74 -28.04 20.57 7.26
C GLN A 74 -27.56 19.15 7.56
N THR A 75 -26.74 18.97 8.61
CA THR A 75 -26.14 17.69 8.98
C THR A 75 -27.18 16.55 9.10
N ALA A 76 -28.32 16.83 9.73
CA ALA A 76 -29.39 15.82 9.86
C ALA A 76 -29.95 15.38 8.50
N GLN A 77 -30.11 16.31 7.57
CA GLN A 77 -30.61 16.05 6.21
C GLN A 77 -29.57 15.24 5.42
N ALA A 78 -28.29 15.59 5.48
CA ALA A 78 -27.22 14.87 4.81
C ALA A 78 -27.13 13.41 5.31
N ILE A 79 -27.20 13.17 6.64
CA ILE A 79 -27.20 11.82 7.20
C ILE A 79 -28.43 11.02 6.77
N ASN A 80 -29.62 11.64 6.74
CA ASN A 80 -30.84 10.96 6.29
C ASN A 80 -30.82 10.64 4.79
N ALA A 81 -30.28 11.54 3.97
CA ALA A 81 -30.09 11.31 2.54
C ALA A 81 -29.15 10.14 2.30
N LEU A 82 -28.02 10.07 3.01
CA LEU A 82 -27.09 8.93 2.96
C LEU A 82 -27.83 7.62 3.29
N ARG A 83 -28.53 7.56 4.42
CA ARG A 83 -29.28 6.37 4.86
C ARG A 83 -30.35 5.94 3.85
N HIS A 84 -30.98 6.90 3.18
CA HIS A 84 -31.97 6.60 2.14
C HIS A 84 -31.32 5.98 0.89
N GLN A 85 -30.16 6.52 0.48
CA GLN A 85 -29.38 5.96 -0.63
C GLN A 85 -28.86 4.55 -0.30
N GLU A 86 -28.37 4.32 0.93
CA GLU A 86 -27.95 3.00 1.40
C GLU A 86 -29.09 1.96 1.32
N LYS A 87 -30.31 2.33 1.69
CA LYS A 87 -31.50 1.44 1.63
C LYS A 87 -31.98 1.17 0.22
N SER A 88 -31.82 2.13 -0.70
CA SER A 88 -32.28 2.00 -2.09
C SER A 88 -31.31 1.24 -3.01
N GLY A 89 -30.16 0.78 -2.49
CA GLY A 89 -29.12 0.10 -3.28
C GLY A 89 -28.46 1.01 -4.34
N ARG A 90 -28.64 2.31 -4.24
CA ARG A 90 -28.12 3.33 -5.19
C ARG A 90 -26.81 3.97 -4.76
N LEU A 91 -26.09 3.36 -3.85
CA LEU A 91 -24.74 3.84 -3.47
C LEU A 91 -23.69 3.38 -4.48
N ALA A 92 -23.66 4.07 -5.62
CA ALA A 92 -22.40 4.32 -6.29
C ALA A 92 -21.93 5.69 -5.80
N PHE A 93 -20.83 5.74 -5.04
CA PHE A 93 -20.17 6.97 -4.69
C PHE A 93 -19.45 7.52 -5.94
N VAL A 94 -20.21 8.14 -6.83
CA VAL A 94 -19.68 8.94 -7.92
C VAL A 94 -20.27 10.35 -7.76
N PRO A 95 -19.46 11.41 -7.68
CA PRO A 95 -19.99 12.77 -7.76
C PRO A 95 -20.75 12.93 -9.08
N GLU A 96 -21.96 13.50 -9.03
CA GLU A 96 -22.89 13.66 -10.14
C GLU A 96 -22.36 14.49 -11.34
N SER A 97 -21.15 15.00 -11.28
CA SER A 97 -20.54 15.77 -12.38
C SER A 97 -19.83 14.92 -13.45
N ILE A 98 -19.80 13.58 -13.31
CA ILE A 98 -19.21 12.66 -14.31
C ILE A 98 -20.13 11.46 -14.50
N ALA A 99 -21.41 11.69 -14.81
CA ALA A 99 -22.34 10.62 -15.17
C ALA A 99 -22.38 10.43 -16.67
N GLU A 100 -21.39 9.77 -17.24
CA GLU A 100 -21.53 9.02 -18.49
C GLU A 100 -21.64 7.53 -18.16
N LYS A 101 -22.54 6.84 -18.89
CA LYS A 101 -23.03 5.47 -18.65
C LYS A 101 -21.93 4.43 -18.44
N PRO A 102 -22.13 3.41 -17.56
CA PRO A 102 -21.16 2.36 -17.33
C PRO A 102 -21.04 1.43 -18.53
N THR A 103 -19.99 1.57 -19.29
CA THR A 103 -19.44 0.52 -20.13
C THR A 103 -18.41 -0.23 -19.31
N GLN A 104 -18.58 -1.53 -19.18
CA GLN A 104 -17.61 -2.43 -18.54
C GLN A 104 -16.25 -2.32 -19.24
N SER A 105 -15.30 -1.62 -18.63
CA SER A 105 -13.85 -1.80 -18.85
C SER A 105 -13.07 -0.83 -17.95
N SER A 106 -12.27 -1.37 -17.06
CA SER A 106 -11.09 -0.80 -16.37
C SER A 106 -11.06 0.74 -16.16
N ASP A 107 -11.19 1.19 -14.91
CA ASP A 107 -11.02 2.59 -14.46
C ASP A 107 -9.58 3.15 -14.61
N LEU A 108 -8.77 2.58 -15.49
CA LEU A 108 -7.40 3.00 -15.80
C LEU A 108 -7.29 4.49 -16.24
N PRO A 109 -8.24 5.12 -16.99
CA PRO A 109 -8.12 6.52 -17.36
C PRO A 109 -8.16 7.49 -16.19
N ALA A 110 -8.92 7.19 -15.14
CA ALA A 110 -9.07 8.08 -13.98
C ALA A 110 -7.78 8.15 -13.15
N LEU A 111 -7.13 7.01 -12.86
CA LEU A 111 -5.89 6.96 -12.06
C LEU A 111 -4.70 7.57 -12.79
N GLN A 112 -4.64 7.51 -14.11
CA GLN A 112 -3.61 8.17 -14.91
C GLN A 112 -3.60 9.70 -14.77
N VAL A 113 -4.75 10.32 -14.48
CA VAL A 113 -4.82 11.76 -14.20
C VAL A 113 -4.11 12.07 -12.89
N TYR A 114 -4.35 11.26 -11.84
CA TYR A 114 -3.70 11.43 -10.55
C TYR A 114 -2.21 11.10 -10.60
N GLN A 115 -1.82 10.06 -11.34
CA GLN A 115 -0.41 9.77 -11.61
C GLN A 115 0.32 10.99 -12.19
N ARG A 116 -0.23 11.59 -13.25
CA ARG A 116 0.34 12.76 -13.91
C ARG A 116 0.37 14.00 -13.01
N ARG A 117 -0.71 14.24 -12.25
CA ARG A 117 -0.77 15.35 -11.29
C ARG A 117 0.25 15.18 -10.18
N LEU A 118 0.37 13.99 -9.59
CA LEU A 118 1.32 13.67 -8.54
C LEU A 118 2.76 13.84 -9.04
N PHE A 119 3.10 13.27 -10.19
CA PHE A 119 4.41 13.44 -10.80
C PHE A 119 4.75 14.93 -11.00
N ASN A 120 3.85 15.70 -11.61
CA ASN A 120 4.06 17.14 -11.85
C ASN A 120 4.20 17.94 -10.55
N ALA A 121 3.45 17.62 -9.52
CA ALA A 121 3.56 18.26 -8.21
C ALA A 121 4.94 17.99 -7.59
N LEU A 122 5.39 16.74 -7.62
CA LEU A 122 6.67 16.33 -7.04
C LEU A 122 7.86 16.98 -7.75
N ILE A 123 7.92 16.98 -9.08
CA ILE A 123 9.04 17.60 -9.82
C ILE A 123 9.06 19.12 -9.68
N ARG A 124 7.93 19.75 -9.35
CA ARG A 124 7.83 21.19 -9.05
C ARG A 124 8.04 21.51 -7.57
N LEU A 125 8.26 20.51 -6.74
CA LEU A 125 8.41 20.61 -5.28
C LEU A 125 7.14 21.18 -4.59
N ASP A 126 5.96 20.97 -5.20
CA ASP A 126 4.67 21.39 -4.67
C ASP A 126 4.05 20.25 -3.85
N LEU A 127 4.48 20.15 -2.58
CA LEU A 127 4.00 19.13 -1.66
C LEU A 127 2.54 19.35 -1.25
N GLN A 128 2.03 20.57 -1.33
CA GLN A 128 0.62 20.84 -1.02
C GLN A 128 -0.28 20.23 -2.09
N GLU A 129 0.03 20.43 -3.37
CA GLU A 129 -0.68 19.75 -4.46
C GLU A 129 -0.49 18.23 -4.40
N ALA A 130 0.72 17.74 -4.07
CA ALA A 130 0.95 16.32 -3.90
C ALA A 130 0.05 15.71 -2.81
N ASP A 131 -0.09 16.36 -1.65
CA ASP A 131 -0.99 15.93 -0.57
C ASP A 131 -2.47 15.97 -0.99
N GLN A 132 -2.87 16.98 -1.76
CA GLN A 132 -4.23 17.08 -2.29
C GLN A 132 -4.51 15.93 -3.27
N VAL A 133 -3.59 15.65 -4.18
CA VAL A 133 -3.72 14.54 -5.14
C VAL A 133 -3.85 13.20 -4.44
N LEU A 134 -3.04 12.95 -3.38
CA LEU A 134 -3.15 11.74 -2.56
C LEU A 134 -4.53 11.64 -1.90
N GLY A 135 -5.01 12.75 -1.32
CA GLY A 135 -6.32 12.79 -0.67
C GLY A 135 -7.48 12.50 -1.63
N GLU A 136 -7.46 13.12 -2.81
CA GLU A 136 -8.49 12.94 -3.84
C GLU A 136 -8.49 11.50 -4.40
N ALA A 137 -7.31 10.98 -4.74
CA ALA A 137 -7.20 9.66 -5.35
C ALA A 137 -7.64 8.53 -4.40
N LEU A 138 -7.33 8.63 -3.10
CA LEU A 138 -7.76 7.66 -2.08
C LEU A 138 -9.27 7.68 -1.81
N VAL A 139 -10.01 8.66 -2.33
CA VAL A 139 -11.48 8.67 -2.27
C VAL A 139 -12.08 7.75 -3.35
N ILE A 140 -11.41 7.63 -4.50
CA ILE A 140 -11.95 6.93 -5.67
C ILE A 140 -11.31 5.58 -5.94
N ALA A 141 -10.11 5.35 -5.44
CA ALA A 141 -9.34 4.12 -5.63
C ALA A 141 -9.15 3.37 -4.32
N SER A 142 -9.08 2.04 -4.38
CA SER A 142 -8.57 1.28 -3.25
C SER A 142 -7.12 1.68 -2.98
N PRO A 143 -6.65 1.67 -1.73
CA PRO A 143 -5.24 1.97 -1.46
C PRO A 143 -4.26 1.04 -2.19
N ASP A 144 -4.64 -0.21 -2.47
CA ASP A 144 -3.82 -1.15 -3.24
C ASP A 144 -3.69 -0.69 -4.70
N ASP A 145 -4.81 -0.35 -5.35
CA ASP A 145 -4.80 0.17 -6.72
C ASP A 145 -4.07 1.51 -6.80
N PHE A 146 -4.25 2.39 -5.79
CA PHE A 146 -3.52 3.64 -5.73
C PHE A 146 -2.01 3.45 -5.61
N ILE A 147 -1.56 2.52 -4.77
CA ILE A 147 -0.13 2.18 -4.66
C ILE A 147 0.40 1.63 -5.99
N LEU A 148 -0.35 0.73 -6.62
CA LEU A 148 0.08 0.03 -7.83
C LEU A 148 -0.01 0.89 -9.08
N ASP A 149 -1.10 1.66 -9.23
CA ASP A 149 -1.42 2.33 -10.49
C ASP A 149 -1.07 3.84 -10.46
N VAL A 150 -0.70 4.38 -9.27
CA VAL A 150 -0.25 5.77 -9.14
C VAL A 150 1.16 5.86 -8.52
N ILE A 151 1.35 5.34 -7.31
CA ILE A 151 2.63 5.53 -6.59
C ILE A 151 3.78 4.82 -7.30
N ALA A 152 3.62 3.54 -7.65
CA ALA A 152 4.68 2.76 -8.28
C ALA A 152 5.13 3.36 -9.63
N PRO A 153 4.19 3.72 -10.56
CA PRO A 153 4.58 4.41 -11.79
C PRO A 153 5.23 5.78 -11.55
N VAL A 154 4.74 6.57 -10.58
CA VAL A 154 5.34 7.88 -10.28
C VAL A 154 6.75 7.74 -9.73
N MET A 155 7.04 6.76 -8.87
CA MET A 155 8.41 6.49 -8.42
C MET A 155 9.34 6.16 -9.58
N THR A 156 8.88 5.35 -10.54
CA THR A 156 9.65 5.05 -11.76
C THR A 156 9.88 6.31 -12.60
N GLN A 157 8.84 7.11 -12.84
CA GLN A 157 8.95 8.35 -13.64
C GLN A 157 9.89 9.38 -13.00
N VAL A 158 9.93 9.49 -11.67
CA VAL A 158 10.86 10.38 -10.96
C VAL A 158 12.30 9.94 -11.19
N GLY A 159 12.58 8.62 -11.11
CA GLY A 159 13.91 8.08 -11.45
C GLY A 159 14.31 8.33 -12.90
N GLU A 160 13.40 8.04 -13.86
CA GLU A 160 13.63 8.30 -15.30
C GLU A 160 13.87 9.79 -15.60
N ALA A 161 13.15 10.70 -14.91
CA ALA A 161 13.32 12.13 -15.06
C ALA A 161 14.71 12.58 -14.56
N TRP A 162 15.25 11.96 -13.53
CA TRP A 162 16.61 12.18 -13.08
C TRP A 162 17.65 11.58 -14.05
N GLU A 163 17.48 10.33 -14.47
CA GLU A 163 18.38 9.68 -15.44
C GLU A 163 18.45 10.46 -16.75
N SER A 164 17.33 11.02 -17.22
CA SER A 164 17.27 11.88 -18.42
C SER A 164 17.67 13.34 -18.18
N GLN A 165 18.16 13.70 -16.98
CA GLN A 165 18.56 15.05 -16.59
C GLN A 165 17.42 16.10 -16.66
N GLN A 166 16.16 15.68 -16.65
CA GLN A 166 15.02 16.57 -16.57
C GLN A 166 14.91 17.23 -15.19
N ILE A 167 15.31 16.51 -14.15
CA ILE A 167 15.43 17.01 -12.77
C ILE A 167 16.82 16.72 -12.22
N ASN A 168 17.24 17.49 -11.23
CA ASN A 168 18.51 17.23 -10.53
C ASN A 168 18.32 16.19 -9.42
N ILE A 169 19.43 15.68 -8.88
CA ILE A 169 19.45 14.66 -7.83
C ILE A 169 18.72 15.11 -6.53
N ALA A 170 18.79 16.41 -6.19
CA ALA A 170 18.11 16.91 -5.00
C ALA A 170 16.58 16.89 -5.16
N ASN A 171 16.08 17.19 -6.36
CA ASN A 171 14.65 17.08 -6.68
C ASN A 171 14.19 15.62 -6.66
N GLU A 172 14.99 14.70 -7.23
CA GLU A 172 14.73 13.27 -7.18
C GLU A 172 14.63 12.77 -5.73
N HIS A 173 15.67 13.04 -4.92
CA HIS A 173 15.69 12.65 -3.51
C HIS A 173 14.51 13.22 -2.71
N HIS A 174 14.14 14.49 -2.95
CA HIS A 174 12.99 15.10 -2.30
C HIS A 174 11.68 14.39 -2.65
N SER A 175 11.48 14.12 -3.94
CA SER A 175 10.28 13.43 -4.47
C SER A 175 10.19 11.98 -3.98
N THR A 176 11.30 11.26 -4.07
CA THR A 176 11.38 9.86 -3.63
C THR A 176 11.20 9.74 -2.11
N ASN A 177 11.81 10.64 -1.32
CA ASN A 177 11.60 10.66 0.13
C ASN A 177 10.15 11.00 0.51
N TYR A 178 9.47 11.88 -0.21
CA TYR A 178 8.05 12.14 0.02
C TYR A 178 7.21 10.85 -0.15
N LEU A 179 7.39 10.13 -1.26
CA LEU A 179 6.68 8.88 -1.52
C LEU A 179 7.07 7.78 -0.52
N ARG A 180 8.35 7.68 -0.18
CA ARG A 180 8.88 6.77 0.83
C ARG A 180 8.19 6.94 2.18
N GLN A 181 8.07 8.17 2.66
CA GLN A 181 7.41 8.48 3.93
C GLN A 181 5.93 8.03 3.92
N ARG A 182 5.22 8.20 2.80
CA ARG A 182 3.82 7.76 2.66
C ARG A 182 3.70 6.23 2.70
N LEU A 183 4.55 5.52 1.97
CA LEU A 183 4.58 4.05 1.97
C LEU A 183 4.92 3.49 3.35
N LEU A 184 5.92 4.05 4.06
CA LEU A 184 6.26 3.65 5.43
C LEU A 184 5.09 3.91 6.39
N MET A 185 4.43 5.05 6.28
CA MET A 185 3.28 5.36 7.12
C MET A 185 2.12 4.38 6.88
N TRP A 186 1.84 4.00 5.63
CA TRP A 186 0.83 3.00 5.31
C TRP A 186 1.22 1.61 5.78
N MET A 187 2.50 1.27 5.73
CA MET A 187 3.02 0.01 6.28
C MET A 187 2.82 -0.05 7.80
N LEU A 188 3.05 1.04 8.54
CA LEU A 188 2.89 1.12 9.99
C LEU A 188 1.40 1.18 10.40
N SER A 189 0.57 1.92 9.65
CA SER A 189 -0.85 2.11 9.95
C SER A 189 -1.77 1.06 9.31
N GLY A 190 -1.22 0.03 8.72
CA GLY A 190 -1.97 -1.07 8.13
C GLY A 190 -2.84 -1.84 9.16
N PRO A 191 -3.75 -2.70 8.68
CA PRO A 191 -4.64 -3.47 9.53
C PRO A 191 -3.84 -4.35 10.52
N PRO A 192 -4.43 -4.76 11.67
CA PRO A 192 -3.76 -5.65 12.62
C PRO A 192 -3.20 -6.89 11.93
N PRO A 193 -1.91 -7.20 12.11
CA PRO A 193 -1.28 -8.34 11.43
C PRO A 193 -1.85 -9.67 11.93
N ARG A 194 -1.70 -10.71 11.10
CA ARG A 194 -1.93 -12.10 11.51
C ARG A 194 -0.93 -12.48 12.60
N GLN A 195 -1.31 -13.42 13.47
CA GLN A 195 -0.43 -13.96 14.51
C GLN A 195 0.47 -15.08 13.94
N VAL A 196 1.34 -14.70 13.02
CA VAL A 196 2.31 -15.58 12.36
C VAL A 196 3.68 -14.87 12.33
N PRO A 197 4.80 -15.60 12.16
CA PRO A 197 6.11 -14.97 11.99
C PRO A 197 6.12 -13.97 10.82
N PRO A 198 6.94 -12.92 10.88
CA PRO A 198 6.95 -11.89 9.85
C PRO A 198 7.57 -12.38 8.53
N ILE A 199 7.26 -11.68 7.45
CA ILE A 199 8.00 -11.75 6.21
C ILE A 199 9.16 -10.76 6.30
N VAL A 200 10.39 -11.21 6.11
CA VAL A 200 11.58 -10.35 6.03
C VAL A 200 11.67 -9.76 4.65
N LEU A 201 11.80 -8.43 4.57
CA LEU A 201 12.02 -7.69 3.35
C LEU A 201 13.38 -6.99 3.41
N ALA A 202 14.30 -7.30 2.50
CA ALA A 202 15.65 -6.76 2.47
C ALA A 202 16.09 -6.46 1.04
N CYS A 203 16.75 -5.33 0.83
CA CYS A 203 17.56 -5.11 -0.36
C CYS A 203 18.85 -5.94 -0.29
N ALA A 204 19.38 -6.29 -1.46
CA ALA A 204 20.69 -6.92 -1.57
C ALA A 204 21.79 -6.06 -0.89
N PRO A 205 22.95 -6.65 -0.56
CA PRO A 205 24.10 -5.86 -0.15
C PRO A 205 24.39 -4.74 -1.16
N ASP A 206 24.68 -3.54 -0.66
CA ASP A 206 24.96 -2.32 -1.43
C ASP A 206 23.83 -1.88 -2.40
N GLU A 207 22.62 -2.43 -2.25
CA GLU A 207 21.44 -2.02 -3.02
C GLU A 207 20.68 -0.91 -2.29
N TRP A 208 20.69 0.28 -2.89
CA TRP A 208 20.05 1.48 -2.33
C TRP A 208 18.65 1.75 -2.87
N HIS A 209 18.23 1.03 -3.93
CA HIS A 209 16.91 1.21 -4.57
C HIS A 209 15.83 0.40 -3.85
N GLU A 210 15.29 0.94 -2.77
CA GLU A 210 14.28 0.24 -1.94
C GLU A 210 12.83 0.47 -2.38
N GLY A 211 12.56 1.23 -3.44
CA GLY A 211 11.21 1.63 -3.83
C GLY A 211 10.25 0.44 -4.01
N SER A 212 10.67 -0.59 -4.74
CA SER A 212 9.87 -1.80 -4.93
C SER A 212 9.67 -2.59 -3.64
N LEU A 213 10.65 -2.59 -2.74
CA LEU A 213 10.56 -3.23 -1.43
C LEU A 213 9.54 -2.53 -0.53
N LEU A 214 9.51 -1.18 -0.54
CA LEU A 214 8.53 -0.36 0.18
C LEU A 214 7.10 -0.63 -0.30
N ILE A 215 6.90 -0.67 -1.62
CA ILE A 215 5.60 -0.98 -2.23
C ILE A 215 5.14 -2.37 -1.81
N LEU A 216 6.01 -3.38 -1.91
CA LEU A 216 5.70 -4.74 -1.48
C LEU A 216 5.32 -4.79 0.01
N GLY A 217 6.10 -4.14 0.86
CA GLY A 217 5.86 -4.07 2.30
C GLY A 217 4.53 -3.43 2.65
N ALA A 218 4.19 -2.32 2.00
CA ALA A 218 2.90 -1.66 2.19
C ALA A 218 1.73 -2.58 1.78
N LEU A 219 1.82 -3.23 0.62
CA LEU A 219 0.77 -4.14 0.12
C LEU A 219 0.63 -5.41 0.97
N LEU A 220 1.73 -6.02 1.42
CA LEU A 220 1.70 -7.17 2.33
C LEU A 220 1.07 -6.81 3.68
N ARG A 221 1.39 -5.64 4.23
CA ARG A 221 0.77 -5.16 5.47
C ARG A 221 -0.73 -4.93 5.31
N ARG A 222 -1.18 -4.46 4.17
CA ARG A 222 -2.61 -4.32 3.85
C ARG A 222 -3.31 -5.69 3.80
N ARG A 223 -2.63 -6.73 3.35
CA ARG A 223 -3.10 -8.13 3.39
C ARG A 223 -2.90 -8.79 4.76
N ARG A 224 -2.56 -8.00 5.79
CA ARG A 224 -2.39 -8.40 7.19
C ARG A 224 -1.17 -9.29 7.44
N TRP A 225 -0.21 -9.35 6.51
CA TRP A 225 1.05 -10.02 6.80
C TRP A 225 1.90 -9.17 7.74
N PRO A 226 2.46 -9.74 8.84
CA PRO A 226 3.49 -9.04 9.60
C PRO A 226 4.75 -8.95 8.73
N VAL A 227 5.36 -7.76 8.71
CA VAL A 227 6.54 -7.45 7.89
C VAL A 227 7.66 -7.00 8.79
N ALA A 228 8.82 -7.62 8.65
CA ALA A 228 10.09 -7.14 9.17
C ALA A 228 10.85 -6.46 8.03
N TYR A 229 10.70 -5.14 7.95
CA TYR A 229 11.31 -4.33 6.90
C TYR A 229 12.72 -3.93 7.29
N LEU A 230 13.74 -4.44 6.59
CA LEU A 230 15.15 -4.14 6.84
C LEU A 230 15.67 -3.00 5.94
N GLY A 231 15.06 -2.81 4.76
CA GLY A 231 15.40 -1.70 3.86
C GLY A 231 16.65 -1.93 3.03
N GLN A 232 17.42 -0.84 2.87
CA GLN A 232 18.53 -0.71 1.94
C GLN A 232 19.80 -1.43 2.44
N ALA A 233 20.63 -1.87 1.46
CA ALA A 233 22.04 -2.26 1.65
C ALA A 233 22.28 -3.22 2.84
N VAL A 234 21.48 -4.30 2.96
CA VAL A 234 21.54 -5.20 4.12
C VAL A 234 22.69 -6.23 3.95
N PRO A 235 23.73 -6.24 4.82
CA PRO A 235 24.80 -7.21 4.74
C PRO A 235 24.29 -8.63 5.02
N LEU A 236 24.70 -9.60 4.22
CA LEU A 236 24.25 -11.00 4.36
C LEU A 236 24.59 -11.64 5.73
N PRO A 237 25.75 -11.39 6.38
CA PRO A 237 26.02 -11.92 7.71
C PRO A 237 25.03 -11.44 8.78
N ASP A 238 24.68 -10.12 8.74
CA ASP A 238 23.78 -9.51 9.69
C ASP A 238 22.35 -9.99 9.45
N LEU A 239 21.93 -10.07 8.16
CA LEU A 239 20.66 -10.66 7.76
C LEU A 239 20.54 -12.10 8.29
N ALA A 240 21.58 -12.91 8.12
CA ALA A 240 21.54 -14.31 8.55
C ALA A 240 21.36 -14.43 10.07
N THR A 241 22.02 -13.57 10.83
CA THR A 241 21.84 -13.50 12.29
C THR A 241 20.41 -13.14 12.65
N PHE A 242 19.85 -12.10 12.01
CA PHE A 242 18.49 -11.67 12.22
C PHE A 242 17.44 -12.74 11.85
N VAL A 243 17.62 -13.42 10.72
CA VAL A 243 16.72 -14.51 10.25
C VAL A 243 16.68 -15.68 11.25
N ARG A 244 17.83 -16.07 11.80
CA ARG A 244 17.90 -17.14 12.81
C ARG A 244 17.17 -16.76 14.11
N GLU A 245 17.22 -15.49 14.48
CA GLU A 245 16.55 -14.98 15.68
C GLU A 245 15.04 -14.94 15.52
N ILE A 246 14.54 -14.32 14.45
CA ILE A 246 13.10 -14.08 14.31
C ILE A 246 12.32 -15.22 13.63
N LYS A 247 13.02 -16.16 12.96
CA LYS A 247 12.43 -17.32 12.26
C LYS A 247 11.25 -16.93 11.37
N PRO A 248 11.48 -16.16 10.30
CA PRO A 248 10.42 -15.55 9.49
C PRO A 248 9.60 -16.60 8.74
N SER A 249 8.40 -16.19 8.28
CA SER A 249 7.55 -16.98 7.37
C SER A 249 8.12 -17.07 5.96
N ALA A 250 8.83 -16.02 5.51
CA ALA A 250 9.54 -15.96 4.23
C ALA A 250 10.62 -14.88 4.28
N ILE A 251 11.58 -14.96 3.36
CA ILE A 251 12.58 -13.93 3.10
C ILE A 251 12.37 -13.43 1.67
N VAL A 252 12.30 -12.12 1.48
CA VAL A 252 12.15 -11.50 0.16
C VAL A 252 13.31 -10.54 -0.08
N PHE A 253 14.02 -10.78 -1.16
CA PHE A 253 15.14 -9.96 -1.61
C PHE A 253 14.78 -9.10 -2.81
N VAL A 254 15.34 -7.90 -2.87
CA VAL A 254 15.28 -7.03 -4.04
C VAL A 254 16.69 -6.62 -4.46
N SER A 255 16.94 -6.69 -5.77
CA SER A 255 18.15 -6.20 -6.40
C SER A 255 17.81 -5.54 -7.75
N MET A 256 18.40 -4.39 -8.02
CA MET A 256 18.12 -3.60 -9.22
C MET A 256 19.31 -3.57 -10.19
N LEU A 257 20.53 -3.81 -9.69
CA LEU A 257 21.79 -3.69 -10.41
C LEU A 257 22.48 -5.06 -10.50
N GLU A 258 23.37 -5.20 -11.48
CA GLU A 258 24.15 -6.41 -11.68
C GLU A 258 25.09 -6.71 -10.51
N GLU A 259 25.76 -5.69 -10.01
CA GLU A 259 26.70 -5.81 -8.89
C GLU A 259 26.00 -6.28 -7.63
N THR A 260 24.82 -5.73 -7.34
CA THR A 260 24.04 -6.10 -6.15
C THR A 260 23.40 -7.48 -6.30
N ALA A 261 23.02 -7.89 -7.50
CA ALA A 261 22.59 -9.26 -7.78
C ALA A 261 23.73 -10.27 -7.61
N ALA A 262 24.94 -9.93 -8.05
CA ALA A 262 26.13 -10.77 -7.86
C ALA A 262 26.43 -10.99 -6.38
N ALA A 263 26.35 -9.94 -5.55
CA ALA A 263 26.50 -10.06 -4.10
C ALA A 263 25.38 -10.90 -3.48
N LEU A 264 24.15 -10.75 -3.95
CA LEU A 264 23.00 -11.46 -3.42
C LEU A 264 23.03 -12.97 -3.70
N VAL A 265 23.59 -13.41 -4.82
CA VAL A 265 23.76 -14.86 -5.15
C VAL A 265 24.48 -15.63 -4.03
N GLU A 266 25.31 -14.95 -3.25
CA GLU A 266 26.09 -15.56 -2.15
C GLU A 266 25.25 -15.88 -0.90
N TRP A 267 23.96 -15.48 -0.82
CA TRP A 267 23.14 -15.67 0.41
C TRP A 267 23.12 -17.12 0.95
N PRO A 268 23.18 -18.19 0.13
CA PRO A 268 23.17 -19.56 0.64
C PRO A 268 24.39 -19.91 1.51
N GLN A 269 25.51 -19.21 1.34
CA GLN A 269 26.71 -19.41 2.16
C GLN A 269 26.49 -18.92 3.60
N TYR A 270 25.63 -17.93 3.80
CA TYR A 270 25.31 -17.33 5.10
C TYR A 270 24.13 -17.99 5.81
N LEU A 271 23.22 -18.61 5.04
CA LEU A 271 22.04 -19.34 5.50
C LEU A 271 21.98 -20.74 4.86
N PRO A 272 23.02 -21.59 5.04
CA PRO A 272 23.06 -22.92 4.42
C PRO A 272 21.90 -23.80 4.87
N GLU A 273 21.42 -23.66 6.11
CA GLU A 273 20.27 -24.38 6.62
C GLU A 273 18.97 -24.04 5.87
N VAL A 274 18.80 -22.79 5.47
CA VAL A 274 17.66 -22.34 4.65
C VAL A 274 17.81 -22.85 3.21
N ALA A 275 19.01 -22.77 2.66
CA ALA A 275 19.30 -23.24 1.32
C ALA A 275 19.02 -24.75 1.15
N VAL A 276 19.38 -25.56 2.17
CA VAL A 276 19.19 -27.03 2.16
C VAL A 276 17.73 -27.40 2.46
N SER A 277 17.11 -26.80 3.47
CA SER A 277 15.74 -27.13 3.89
C SER A 277 14.67 -26.52 2.97
N GLY A 278 14.99 -25.43 2.29
CA GLY A 278 14.01 -24.62 1.57
C GLY A 278 13.03 -23.85 2.49
N TRP A 279 13.35 -23.78 3.79
CA TRP A 279 12.51 -23.09 4.77
C TRP A 279 13.34 -22.19 5.71
N PRO A 280 12.93 -20.92 5.98
CA PRO A 280 11.80 -20.24 5.33
C PRO A 280 12.02 -20.08 3.81
N PRO A 281 10.92 -20.05 2.99
CA PRO A 281 11.07 -19.88 1.57
C PRO A 281 11.69 -18.53 1.23
N VAL A 282 12.54 -18.52 0.21
CA VAL A 282 13.21 -17.31 -0.29
C VAL A 282 12.62 -16.91 -1.61
N GLY A 283 12.06 -15.70 -1.65
CA GLY A 283 11.62 -15.04 -2.87
C GLY A 283 12.58 -13.92 -3.26
N TYR A 284 12.70 -13.64 -4.56
CA TYR A 284 13.52 -12.52 -5.03
C TYR A 284 12.89 -11.83 -6.23
N GLY A 285 13.17 -10.53 -6.37
CA GLY A 285 12.72 -9.69 -7.47
C GLY A 285 13.61 -8.49 -7.69
N GLY A 286 13.15 -7.59 -8.56
CA GLY A 286 13.86 -6.38 -8.95
C GLY A 286 14.19 -6.36 -10.43
N ARG A 287 14.54 -5.16 -10.92
CA ARG A 287 14.73 -4.88 -12.36
C ARG A 287 15.73 -5.81 -13.02
N ILE A 288 16.86 -6.09 -12.37
CA ILE A 288 17.92 -6.94 -12.93
C ILE A 288 17.42 -8.33 -13.33
N PHE A 289 16.56 -8.93 -12.54
CA PHE A 289 16.01 -10.25 -12.83
C PHE A 289 14.97 -10.26 -13.96
N SER A 290 14.43 -9.08 -14.30
CA SER A 290 13.51 -8.92 -15.44
C SER A 290 14.27 -8.61 -16.73
N THR A 291 15.28 -7.75 -16.67
CA THR A 291 16.06 -7.30 -17.84
C THR A 291 17.15 -8.28 -18.26
N SER A 292 17.70 -9.03 -17.30
CA SER A 292 18.78 -10.01 -17.51
C SER A 292 18.40 -11.35 -16.86
N PRO A 293 17.53 -12.15 -17.54
CA PRO A 293 16.97 -13.39 -16.98
C PRO A 293 18.01 -14.46 -16.59
N GLU A 294 19.21 -14.39 -17.12
CA GLU A 294 20.33 -15.28 -16.80
C GLU A 294 20.70 -15.24 -15.31
N TRP A 295 20.47 -14.14 -14.61
CA TRP A 295 20.64 -14.04 -13.17
C TRP A 295 19.70 -14.96 -12.39
N ARG A 296 18.53 -15.29 -12.94
CA ARG A 296 17.59 -16.24 -12.32
C ARG A 296 18.15 -17.65 -12.24
N LEU A 297 19.03 -18.03 -13.17
CA LEU A 297 19.68 -19.34 -13.18
C LEU A 297 20.76 -19.47 -12.09
N ARG A 298 21.29 -18.35 -11.62
CA ARG A 298 22.33 -18.29 -10.59
C ARG A 298 21.74 -18.11 -9.20
N MET A 299 20.53 -17.59 -9.10
CA MET A 299 19.89 -17.23 -7.83
C MET A 299 19.12 -18.42 -7.25
N MET A 300 19.43 -18.81 -6.01
CA MET A 300 18.61 -19.77 -5.28
C MET A 300 17.35 -19.08 -4.71
N GLY A 301 16.22 -19.79 -4.78
CA GLY A 301 14.92 -19.26 -4.35
C GLY A 301 13.94 -19.16 -5.51
N SER A 302 12.85 -18.42 -5.30
CA SER A 302 11.76 -18.27 -6.29
C SER A 302 11.70 -16.85 -6.82
N TYR A 303 11.75 -16.72 -8.15
CA TYR A 303 11.51 -15.43 -8.78
C TYR A 303 10.05 -15.03 -8.62
N LEU A 304 9.82 -13.83 -8.07
CA LEU A 304 8.50 -13.37 -7.70
C LEU A 304 7.70 -12.73 -8.86
N GLY A 305 8.31 -12.60 -10.03
CA GLY A 305 7.64 -12.00 -11.19
C GLY A 305 8.10 -10.57 -11.46
N SER A 306 7.55 -9.99 -12.53
CA SER A 306 7.90 -8.65 -13.01
C SER A 306 6.93 -7.57 -12.54
N ASP A 307 5.81 -7.92 -11.92
CA ASP A 307 4.82 -6.99 -11.39
C ASP A 307 4.47 -7.31 -9.93
N PHE A 308 3.96 -6.30 -9.22
CA PHE A 308 3.68 -6.40 -7.80
C PHE A 308 2.50 -7.30 -7.46
N ARG A 309 1.47 -7.38 -8.33
CA ARG A 309 0.27 -8.23 -8.08
C ARG A 309 0.70 -9.69 -8.07
N GLN A 310 1.43 -10.10 -9.11
CA GLN A 310 2.00 -11.44 -9.20
C GLN A 310 3.01 -11.70 -8.07
N GLY A 311 3.85 -10.72 -7.76
CA GLY A 311 4.86 -10.83 -6.70
C GLY A 311 4.24 -11.16 -5.34
N ILE A 312 3.14 -10.50 -4.97
CA ILE A 312 2.44 -10.76 -3.72
C ILE A 312 1.78 -12.14 -3.71
N GLU A 313 1.11 -12.52 -4.80
CA GLU A 313 0.49 -13.84 -4.92
C GLU A 313 1.55 -14.95 -4.81
N ASN A 314 2.70 -14.78 -5.46
CA ASN A 314 3.80 -15.73 -5.38
C ASN A 314 4.38 -15.82 -3.96
N ILE A 315 4.53 -14.70 -3.22
CA ILE A 315 4.94 -14.73 -1.82
C ILE A 315 3.93 -15.51 -0.97
N GLU A 316 2.64 -15.25 -1.13
CA GLU A 316 1.59 -15.96 -0.40
C GLU A 316 1.58 -17.45 -0.72
N HIS A 317 1.77 -17.83 -1.98
CA HIS A 317 1.89 -19.24 -2.40
C HIS A 317 3.12 -19.92 -1.79
N LEU A 318 4.26 -19.27 -1.76
CA LEU A 318 5.48 -19.80 -1.15
C LEU A 318 5.32 -20.12 0.34
N ILE A 319 4.54 -19.31 1.05
CA ILE A 319 4.29 -19.50 2.49
C ILE A 319 3.24 -20.59 2.74
N ILE A 320 2.19 -20.67 1.90
CA ILE A 320 1.04 -21.58 2.11
C ILE A 320 1.33 -22.99 1.61
N GLN A 321 2.15 -23.15 0.58
CA GLN A 321 2.57 -24.44 0.06
C GLN A 321 4.02 -24.74 0.49
N PRO A 322 4.27 -25.20 1.73
CA PRO A 322 5.56 -25.79 2.01
C PRO A 322 5.68 -27.00 1.07
N LYS A 323 6.74 -27.02 0.25
CA LYS A 323 7.10 -28.22 -0.52
C LYS A 323 6.98 -29.41 0.42
N ASP A 324 6.19 -30.40 0.00
CA ASP A 324 5.99 -31.64 0.74
C ASP A 324 7.33 -32.10 1.35
N ARG A 325 7.31 -32.22 2.67
CA ARG A 325 8.45 -32.71 3.45
C ARG A 325 8.67 -34.19 3.24
#